data_ed0262f7b9e91a58e652945e20c9d431
#
_entry.id   ed0262f7b9e91a58e652945e20c9d431
#
_cell.length_a   1.000
_cell.length_b   1.000
_cell.length_c   1.000
_cell.angle_alpha   90.00
_cell.angle_beta   90.00
_cell.angle_gamma   90.00
#
_symmetry.space_group_name_H-M   'P 1'
#
loop_
_entity.id
_entity.type
_entity.pdbx_description
1 polymer ?
#
loop_
_entity_poly.entity_id
_entity_poly.type
_entity_poly.pdbx_seq_one_letter_code
_entity_poly.pdbx_strand_id
1 'polypeptide(L)'
;MIKGFLFDLDGVIVDTAVFHFQAWRRLAQKLGGDFTEEQNEQLKGVSRVDSLKKIIDWTGATVSDEEFQTLMVEKNEWYLDLVKGLGPQDALPGALNFLQTAYDQGIKIALGSASKNAPMILEKLGITPLFTAIIDGNNVVNGKPHPEVFLKGAEALGLEPSECVVFEDSIAGVQAAKAGGMSSVGIGDAETLQADIHFTALGDTTPEALVAHF
;
A
#
# COMPACT_ATOMS: atom_id res chain seq x y z
N MET A 1 6.39 20.17 13.25
CA MET A 1 4.90 20.21 13.16
C MET A 1 4.46 19.50 11.90
N ILE A 2 3.59 18.55 12.01
CA ILE A 2 3.09 17.75 10.89
C ILE A 2 2.19 18.58 9.98
N LYS A 3 2.38 18.42 8.67
CA LYS A 3 1.66 19.15 7.61
C LYS A 3 1.17 18.22 6.50
N GLY A 4 1.68 16.99 6.45
CA GLY A 4 1.36 16.02 5.41
C GLY A 4 1.14 14.62 5.94
N PHE A 5 0.19 13.93 5.33
CA PHE A 5 -0.11 12.52 5.56
C PHE A 5 0.13 11.72 4.28
N LEU A 6 0.90 10.65 4.40
CA LEU A 6 1.19 9.74 3.30
C LEU A 6 0.59 8.37 3.63
N PHE A 7 -0.27 7.88 2.76
CA PHE A 7 -0.98 6.62 2.98
C PHE A 7 -0.47 5.52 2.06
N ASP A 8 -0.24 4.33 2.63
CA ASP A 8 -0.37 3.14 1.80
C ASP A 8 -1.83 2.93 1.40
N LEU A 9 -2.08 2.05 0.47
CA LEU A 9 -3.41 1.75 -0.04
C LEU A 9 -4.01 0.51 0.62
N ASP A 10 -3.34 -0.61 0.40
CA ASP A 10 -3.82 -1.94 0.78
C ASP A 10 -3.64 -2.17 2.28
N GLY A 11 -4.71 -2.53 2.98
CA GLY A 11 -4.67 -2.70 4.43
C GLY A 11 -4.76 -1.41 5.24
N VAL A 12 -4.72 -0.23 4.59
CA VAL A 12 -4.85 1.09 5.23
C VAL A 12 -6.15 1.79 4.81
N ILE A 13 -6.40 1.93 3.52
CA ILE A 13 -7.59 2.61 2.98
C ILE A 13 -8.63 1.59 2.54
N VAL A 14 -8.19 0.50 1.95
CA VAL A 14 -9.03 -0.58 1.42
C VAL A 14 -8.30 -1.90 1.58
N ASP A 15 -9.02 -3.00 1.76
CA ASP A 15 -8.42 -4.34 1.76
C ASP A 15 -8.56 -4.99 0.37
N THR A 16 -7.56 -4.80 -0.47
CA THR A 16 -7.43 -5.56 -1.72
C THR A 16 -6.44 -6.72 -1.61
N ALA A 17 -5.85 -6.94 -0.42
CA ALA A 17 -4.91 -8.04 -0.19
C ALA A 17 -5.54 -9.40 -0.45
N VAL A 18 -6.82 -9.58 -0.14
CA VAL A 18 -7.59 -10.80 -0.45
C VAL A 18 -7.64 -11.09 -1.95
N PHE A 19 -7.79 -10.08 -2.80
CA PHE A 19 -7.80 -10.23 -4.26
C PHE A 19 -6.38 -10.50 -4.79
N HIS A 20 -5.38 -9.85 -4.21
CA HIS A 20 -3.98 -10.15 -4.50
C HIS A 20 -3.63 -11.60 -4.16
N PHE A 21 -4.05 -12.08 -2.98
CA PHE A 21 -3.88 -13.47 -2.55
C PHE A 21 -4.49 -14.46 -3.56
N GLN A 22 -5.75 -14.25 -3.93
CA GLN A 22 -6.44 -15.14 -4.89
C GLN A 22 -5.72 -15.20 -6.25
N ALA A 23 -5.31 -14.04 -6.76
CA ALA A 23 -4.63 -13.96 -8.04
C ALA A 23 -3.21 -14.58 -7.98
N TRP A 24 -2.45 -14.36 -6.90
CA TRP A 24 -1.14 -14.96 -6.70
C TRP A 24 -1.22 -16.47 -6.45
N ARG A 25 -2.20 -16.92 -5.68
CA ARG A 25 -2.42 -18.36 -5.45
C ARG A 25 -2.74 -19.09 -6.75
N ARG A 26 -3.61 -18.51 -7.58
CA ARG A 26 -3.90 -19.04 -8.92
C ARG A 26 -2.64 -19.16 -9.79
N LEU A 27 -1.75 -18.17 -9.71
CA LEU A 27 -0.48 -18.20 -10.45
C LEU A 27 0.47 -19.27 -9.90
N ALA A 28 0.62 -19.38 -8.58
CA ALA A 28 1.45 -20.40 -7.95
C ALA A 28 0.97 -21.83 -8.33
N GLN A 29 -0.34 -22.05 -8.35
CA GLN A 29 -0.93 -23.31 -8.79
C GLN A 29 -0.64 -23.62 -10.27
N LYS A 30 -0.67 -22.59 -11.13
CA LYS A 30 -0.26 -22.72 -12.54
C LYS A 30 1.21 -23.13 -12.68
N LEU A 31 2.07 -22.71 -11.75
CA LEU A 31 3.49 -23.07 -11.69
C LEU A 31 3.75 -24.41 -10.98
N GLY A 32 2.70 -25.13 -10.56
CA GLY A 32 2.80 -26.46 -9.94
C GLY A 32 3.05 -26.45 -8.43
N GLY A 33 2.93 -25.29 -7.77
CA GLY A 33 3.03 -25.16 -6.31
C GLY A 33 1.72 -24.69 -5.68
N ASP A 34 1.77 -24.32 -4.41
CA ASP A 34 0.69 -23.61 -3.70
C ASP A 34 1.22 -22.33 -3.09
N PHE A 35 0.32 -21.49 -2.58
CA PHE A 35 0.63 -20.19 -2.01
C PHE A 35 -0.21 -20.01 -0.74
N THR A 36 0.47 -19.84 0.40
CA THR A 36 -0.16 -19.77 1.72
C THR A 36 -0.43 -18.35 2.17
N GLU A 37 -1.24 -18.19 3.21
CA GLU A 37 -1.51 -16.88 3.83
C GLU A 37 -0.24 -16.29 4.44
N GLU A 38 0.64 -17.11 5.06
CA GLU A 38 1.92 -16.65 5.61
C GLU A 38 2.87 -16.13 4.51
N GLN A 39 2.84 -16.75 3.34
CA GLN A 39 3.58 -16.26 2.17
C GLN A 39 2.98 -14.95 1.65
N ASN A 40 1.65 -14.80 1.68
CA ASN A 40 0.98 -13.57 1.28
C ASN A 40 1.35 -12.39 2.20
N GLU A 41 1.44 -12.61 3.50
CA GLU A 41 1.91 -11.58 4.44
C GLU A 41 3.32 -11.08 4.07
N GLN A 42 4.20 -11.95 3.57
CA GLN A 42 5.55 -11.56 3.11
C GLN A 42 5.56 -10.79 1.79
N LEU A 43 4.43 -10.71 1.09
CA LEU A 43 4.27 -9.94 -0.14
C LEU A 43 3.61 -8.57 0.08
N LYS A 44 3.11 -8.26 1.28
CA LYS A 44 2.55 -6.95 1.59
C LYS A 44 3.59 -5.85 1.38
N GLY A 45 3.22 -4.79 0.69
CA GLY A 45 4.11 -3.68 0.34
C GLY A 45 5.18 -3.99 -0.72
N VAL A 46 5.26 -5.24 -1.20
CA VAL A 46 6.27 -5.68 -2.18
C VAL A 46 5.79 -5.41 -3.60
N SER A 47 6.72 -5.02 -4.49
CA SER A 47 6.41 -4.79 -5.90
C SER A 47 5.90 -6.06 -6.60
N ARG A 48 5.07 -5.90 -7.66
CA ARG A 48 4.57 -7.03 -8.47
C ARG A 48 5.72 -7.89 -9.03
N VAL A 49 6.82 -7.26 -9.46
CA VAL A 49 8.00 -7.94 -10.01
C VAL A 49 8.66 -8.82 -8.94
N ASP A 50 8.90 -8.25 -7.76
CA ASP A 50 9.59 -8.97 -6.69
C ASP A 50 8.67 -10.03 -6.05
N SER A 51 7.36 -9.79 -6.02
CA SER A 51 6.38 -10.80 -5.62
C SER A 51 6.40 -12.03 -6.54
N LEU A 52 6.43 -11.81 -7.87
CA LEU A 52 6.52 -12.92 -8.82
C LEU A 52 7.84 -13.70 -8.67
N LYS A 53 8.98 -13.02 -8.48
CA LYS A 53 10.26 -13.69 -8.22
C LYS A 53 10.18 -14.61 -6.99
N LYS A 54 9.63 -14.10 -5.87
CA LYS A 54 9.45 -14.90 -4.66
C LYS A 54 8.55 -16.11 -4.89
N ILE A 55 7.46 -15.98 -5.64
CA ILE A 55 6.56 -17.10 -5.94
C ILE A 55 7.26 -18.14 -6.81
N ILE A 56 8.04 -17.73 -7.80
CA ILE A 56 8.85 -18.66 -8.62
C ILE A 56 9.83 -19.42 -7.73
N ASP A 57 10.54 -18.74 -6.82
CA ASP A 57 11.45 -19.35 -5.88
C ASP A 57 10.73 -20.35 -4.95
N TRP A 58 9.57 -20.00 -4.41
CA TRP A 58 8.79 -20.87 -3.52
C TRP A 58 8.19 -22.08 -4.21
N THR A 59 7.82 -21.95 -5.49
CA THR A 59 7.29 -23.08 -6.28
C THR A 59 8.40 -23.95 -6.89
N GLY A 60 9.66 -23.46 -6.91
CA GLY A 60 10.78 -24.12 -7.58
C GLY A 60 10.66 -24.14 -9.11
N ALA A 61 9.78 -23.32 -9.67
CA ALA A 61 9.55 -23.26 -11.11
C ALA A 61 10.75 -22.61 -11.82
N THR A 62 10.95 -23.01 -13.08
CA THR A 62 11.90 -22.34 -13.98
C THR A 62 11.09 -21.68 -15.08
N VAL A 63 11.24 -20.37 -15.24
CA VAL A 63 10.51 -19.57 -16.23
C VAL A 63 11.52 -18.75 -17.05
N SER A 64 11.25 -18.60 -18.35
CA SER A 64 12.00 -17.68 -19.21
C SER A 64 11.57 -16.22 -18.97
N ASP A 65 12.36 -15.26 -19.46
CA ASP A 65 12.02 -13.84 -19.39
C ASP A 65 10.68 -13.53 -20.08
N GLU A 66 10.36 -14.19 -21.18
CA GLU A 66 9.09 -14.04 -21.90
C GLU A 66 7.91 -14.57 -21.08
N GLU A 67 8.06 -15.75 -20.49
CA GLU A 67 7.05 -16.33 -19.58
C GLU A 67 6.84 -15.44 -18.35
N PHE A 68 7.92 -14.89 -17.77
CA PHE A 68 7.84 -13.97 -16.63
C PHE A 68 6.95 -12.77 -16.96
N GLN A 69 7.14 -12.14 -18.13
CA GLN A 69 6.28 -11.02 -18.55
C GLN A 69 4.84 -11.46 -18.76
N THR A 70 4.62 -12.61 -19.37
CA THR A 70 3.29 -13.18 -19.58
C THR A 70 2.56 -13.43 -18.26
N LEU A 71 3.24 -14.05 -17.29
CA LEU A 71 2.68 -14.33 -15.96
C LEU A 71 2.31 -13.05 -15.20
N MET A 72 3.11 -12.00 -15.34
CA MET A 72 2.82 -10.68 -14.76
C MET A 72 1.52 -10.07 -15.32
N VAL A 73 1.30 -10.19 -16.64
CA VAL A 73 0.09 -9.71 -17.30
C VAL A 73 -1.12 -10.53 -16.87
N GLU A 74 -1.04 -11.87 -16.99
CA GLU A 74 -2.14 -12.77 -16.60
C GLU A 74 -2.59 -12.56 -15.15
N LYS A 75 -1.63 -12.53 -14.20
CA LYS A 75 -1.96 -12.27 -12.79
C LYS A 75 -2.68 -10.93 -12.62
N ASN A 76 -2.25 -9.90 -13.35
CA ASN A 76 -2.89 -8.60 -13.28
C ASN A 76 -4.32 -8.63 -13.83
N GLU A 77 -4.56 -9.31 -14.93
CA GLU A 77 -5.91 -9.48 -15.51
C GLU A 77 -6.85 -10.15 -14.51
N TRP A 78 -6.40 -11.25 -13.85
CA TRP A 78 -7.21 -11.91 -12.82
C TRP A 78 -7.51 -11.00 -11.63
N TYR A 79 -6.52 -10.23 -11.19
CA TYR A 79 -6.74 -9.24 -10.13
C TYR A 79 -7.75 -8.16 -10.56
N LEU A 80 -7.62 -7.63 -11.77
CA LEU A 80 -8.54 -6.62 -12.29
C LEU A 80 -9.98 -7.14 -12.38
N ASP A 81 -10.15 -8.41 -12.75
CA ASP A 81 -11.47 -9.06 -12.74
C ASP A 81 -12.08 -9.13 -11.33
N LEU A 82 -11.28 -9.45 -10.32
CA LEU A 82 -11.73 -9.54 -8.94
C LEU A 82 -12.15 -8.18 -8.37
N VAL A 83 -11.43 -7.11 -8.70
CA VAL A 83 -11.72 -5.75 -8.19
C VAL A 83 -12.76 -4.98 -9.02
N LYS A 84 -13.39 -5.59 -10.02
CA LYS A 84 -14.40 -4.90 -10.87
C LYS A 84 -15.54 -4.30 -10.07
N GLY A 85 -16.03 -5.01 -9.05
CA GLY A 85 -17.16 -4.61 -8.21
C GLY A 85 -16.82 -3.68 -7.05
N LEU A 86 -15.54 -3.34 -6.89
CA LEU A 86 -15.07 -2.51 -5.77
C LEU A 86 -15.65 -1.10 -5.87
N GLY A 87 -16.04 -0.54 -4.72
CA GLY A 87 -16.60 0.81 -4.59
C GLY A 87 -16.42 1.39 -3.19
N PRO A 88 -16.99 2.57 -2.88
CA PRO A 88 -16.80 3.26 -1.60
C PRO A 88 -17.16 2.42 -0.36
N GLN A 89 -18.08 1.46 -0.50
CA GLN A 89 -18.50 0.55 0.59
C GLN A 89 -17.41 -0.44 1.01
N ASP A 90 -16.37 -0.61 0.20
CA ASP A 90 -15.27 -1.54 0.46
C ASP A 90 -14.07 -0.86 1.15
N ALA A 91 -14.18 0.44 1.41
CA ALA A 91 -13.18 1.16 2.20
C ALA A 91 -13.13 0.62 3.64
N LEU A 92 -11.93 0.56 4.21
CA LEU A 92 -11.73 0.12 5.59
C LEU A 92 -12.41 1.06 6.60
N PRO A 93 -12.74 0.57 7.80
CA PRO A 93 -13.49 1.33 8.80
C PRO A 93 -12.87 2.70 9.10
N GLY A 94 -13.67 3.75 8.89
CA GLY A 94 -13.29 5.14 9.14
C GLY A 94 -12.37 5.78 8.09
N ALA A 95 -11.82 5.03 7.12
CA ALA A 95 -10.84 5.55 6.17
C ALA A 95 -11.35 6.74 5.35
N LEU A 96 -12.54 6.64 4.78
CA LEU A 96 -13.11 7.74 3.99
C LEU A 96 -13.33 9.00 4.83
N ASN A 97 -13.85 8.84 6.04
CA ASN A 97 -14.09 9.97 6.95
C ASN A 97 -12.78 10.61 7.41
N PHE A 98 -11.77 9.81 7.73
CA PHE A 98 -10.45 10.29 8.14
C PHE A 98 -9.79 11.11 7.02
N LEU A 99 -9.78 10.60 5.79
CA LEU A 99 -9.23 11.29 4.62
C LEU A 99 -9.96 12.59 4.34
N GLN A 100 -11.31 12.58 4.37
CA GLN A 100 -12.10 13.78 4.15
C GLN A 100 -11.84 14.83 5.25
N THR A 101 -11.77 14.41 6.51
CA THR A 101 -11.47 15.31 7.63
C THR A 101 -10.08 15.92 7.51
N ALA A 102 -9.06 15.14 7.17
CA ALA A 102 -7.70 15.64 6.94
C ALA A 102 -7.66 16.65 5.79
N TYR A 103 -8.37 16.37 4.69
CA TYR A 103 -8.47 17.28 3.55
C TYR A 103 -9.15 18.61 3.94
N ASP A 104 -10.27 18.57 4.65
CA ASP A 104 -11.03 19.75 5.08
C ASP A 104 -10.22 20.63 6.05
N GLN A 105 -9.28 20.05 6.80
CA GLN A 105 -8.35 20.75 7.67
C GLN A 105 -7.11 21.31 6.95
N GLY A 106 -6.98 21.11 5.65
CA GLY A 106 -5.88 21.58 4.84
C GLY A 106 -4.58 20.78 5.04
N ILE A 107 -4.64 19.57 5.64
CA ILE A 107 -3.51 18.65 5.68
C ILE A 107 -3.29 18.11 4.25
N LYS A 108 -2.06 18.21 3.77
CA LYS A 108 -1.73 17.69 2.45
C LYS A 108 -1.69 16.17 2.46
N ILE A 109 -2.31 15.54 1.47
CA ILE A 109 -2.44 14.09 1.42
C ILE A 109 -1.73 13.54 0.17
N ALA A 110 -0.89 12.53 0.35
CA ALA A 110 -0.32 11.76 -0.76
C ALA A 110 -0.56 10.26 -0.57
N LEU A 111 -0.66 9.54 -1.68
CA LEU A 111 -0.60 8.08 -1.70
C LEU A 111 0.84 7.65 -1.94
N GLY A 112 1.28 6.58 -1.25
CA GLY A 112 2.57 5.91 -1.43
C GLY A 112 2.40 4.40 -1.50
N SER A 113 1.96 3.86 -2.65
CA SER A 113 1.62 2.45 -2.83
C SER A 113 2.59 1.71 -3.75
N ALA A 114 2.83 0.42 -3.49
CA ALA A 114 3.55 -0.47 -4.40
C ALA A 114 2.68 -0.93 -5.60
N SER A 115 1.37 -0.74 -5.53
CA SER A 115 0.42 -1.20 -6.54
C SER A 115 0.40 -0.27 -7.75
N LYS A 116 0.63 -0.82 -8.95
CA LYS A 116 0.43 -0.10 -10.22
C LYS A 116 -1.04 0.19 -10.54
N ASN A 117 -1.96 -0.42 -9.82
CA ASN A 117 -3.41 -0.24 -10.00
C ASN A 117 -4.00 0.78 -9.01
N ALA A 118 -3.18 1.39 -8.16
CA ALA A 118 -3.62 2.31 -7.12
C ALA A 118 -4.50 3.46 -7.62
N PRO A 119 -4.18 4.16 -8.73
CA PRO A 119 -5.04 5.23 -9.24
C PRO A 119 -6.46 4.75 -9.55
N MET A 120 -6.60 3.57 -10.19
CA MET A 120 -7.90 2.98 -10.50
C MET A 120 -8.70 2.63 -9.24
N ILE A 121 -8.03 2.13 -8.19
CA ILE A 121 -8.69 1.83 -6.91
C ILE A 121 -9.20 3.11 -6.25
N LEU A 122 -8.39 4.18 -6.19
CA LEU A 122 -8.83 5.48 -5.66
C LEU A 122 -10.02 6.05 -6.43
N GLU A 123 -10.04 5.90 -7.75
CA GLU A 123 -11.17 6.30 -8.59
C GLU A 123 -12.44 5.53 -8.23
N LYS A 124 -12.35 4.19 -8.08
CA LYS A 124 -13.47 3.35 -7.67
C LYS A 124 -14.01 3.69 -6.28
N LEU A 125 -13.14 4.06 -5.35
CA LEU A 125 -13.51 4.53 -4.02
C LEU A 125 -14.08 5.95 -4.02
N GLY A 126 -13.95 6.71 -5.11
CA GLY A 126 -14.40 8.09 -5.23
C GLY A 126 -13.56 9.11 -4.45
N ILE A 127 -12.32 8.77 -4.07
CA ILE A 127 -11.47 9.60 -3.20
C ILE A 127 -10.24 10.22 -3.88
N THR A 128 -10.06 10.00 -5.17
CA THR A 128 -8.95 10.60 -5.93
C THR A 128 -8.79 12.11 -5.69
N PRO A 129 -9.86 12.92 -5.61
CA PRO A 129 -9.73 14.38 -5.41
C PRO A 129 -9.15 14.80 -4.05
N LEU A 130 -9.11 13.90 -3.05
CA LEU A 130 -8.54 14.19 -1.73
C LEU A 130 -7.01 14.15 -1.74
N PHE A 131 -6.39 13.54 -2.74
CA PHE A 131 -4.96 13.36 -2.83
C PHE A 131 -4.31 14.48 -3.65
N THR A 132 -3.35 15.17 -3.04
CA THR A 132 -2.49 16.14 -3.72
C THR A 132 -1.51 15.44 -4.67
N ALA A 133 -1.06 14.24 -4.29
CA ALA A 133 -0.14 13.44 -5.10
C ALA A 133 -0.44 11.93 -4.95
N ILE A 134 -0.19 11.20 -6.03
CA ILE A 134 -0.33 9.73 -6.08
C ILE A 134 0.99 9.18 -6.59
N ILE A 135 1.75 8.54 -5.69
CA ILE A 135 2.98 7.84 -6.02
C ILE A 135 2.68 6.34 -5.96
N ASP A 136 2.76 5.69 -7.10
CA ASP A 136 2.41 4.27 -7.25
C ASP A 136 3.57 3.44 -7.81
N GLY A 137 3.34 2.15 -8.04
CA GLY A 137 4.35 1.24 -8.59
C GLY A 137 4.83 1.57 -10.01
N ASN A 138 4.27 2.58 -10.68
CA ASN A 138 4.77 3.10 -11.96
C ASN A 138 5.76 4.25 -11.78
N ASN A 139 5.77 4.89 -10.61
CA ASN A 139 6.55 6.09 -10.32
C ASN A 139 7.88 5.78 -9.61
N VAL A 140 8.08 4.55 -9.13
CA VAL A 140 9.25 4.16 -8.33
C VAL A 140 10.07 3.06 -9.00
N VAL A 141 11.37 3.09 -8.75
CA VAL A 141 12.31 2.05 -9.18
C VAL A 141 12.51 1.04 -8.04
N ASN A 142 12.64 1.54 -6.81
CA ASN A 142 12.90 0.72 -5.63
C ASN A 142 11.62 0.59 -4.80
N GLY A 143 11.15 -0.65 -4.62
CA GLY A 143 10.00 -0.95 -3.74
C GLY A 143 10.36 -0.89 -2.24
N LYS A 144 9.35 -0.80 -1.39
CA LYS A 144 9.50 -0.93 0.08
C LYS A 144 10.29 -2.20 0.41
N PRO A 145 11.24 -2.17 1.36
CA PRO A 145 11.45 -1.16 2.39
C PRO A 145 12.32 0.05 1.97
N HIS A 146 12.65 0.22 0.68
CA HIS A 146 13.31 1.42 0.21
C HIS A 146 12.36 2.63 0.34
N PRO A 147 12.83 3.81 0.84
CA PRO A 147 11.96 4.94 1.16
C PRO A 147 11.46 5.72 -0.07
N GLU A 148 11.83 5.35 -1.28
CA GLU A 148 11.62 6.13 -2.51
C GLU A 148 10.15 6.58 -2.69
N VAL A 149 9.19 5.70 -2.44
CA VAL A 149 7.76 5.99 -2.63
C VAL A 149 7.28 7.11 -1.72
N PHE A 150 7.72 7.12 -0.46
CA PHE A 150 7.32 8.12 0.51
C PHE A 150 8.13 9.41 0.36
N LEU A 151 9.41 9.33 0.03
CA LEU A 151 10.23 10.52 -0.28
C LEU A 151 9.66 11.30 -1.47
N LYS A 152 9.29 10.60 -2.55
CA LYS A 152 8.60 11.23 -3.69
C LYS A 152 7.24 11.81 -3.31
N GLY A 153 6.51 11.16 -2.40
CA GLY A 153 5.27 11.69 -1.85
C GLY A 153 5.48 13.02 -1.11
N ALA A 154 6.44 13.08 -0.19
CA ALA A 154 6.78 14.30 0.54
C ALA A 154 7.25 15.42 -0.40
N GLU A 155 8.12 15.11 -1.37
CA GLU A 155 8.56 16.04 -2.41
C GLU A 155 7.38 16.62 -3.20
N ALA A 156 6.46 15.77 -3.65
CA ALA A 156 5.28 16.18 -4.40
C ALA A 156 4.31 17.05 -3.56
N LEU A 157 4.30 16.86 -2.24
CA LEU A 157 3.58 17.73 -1.31
C LEU A 157 4.32 19.05 -1.03
N GLY A 158 5.59 19.17 -1.41
CA GLY A 158 6.45 20.30 -1.06
C GLY A 158 6.74 20.37 0.43
N LEU A 159 6.97 19.22 1.07
CA LEU A 159 7.21 19.07 2.50
C LEU A 159 8.53 18.35 2.76
N GLU A 160 9.15 18.68 3.91
CA GLU A 160 10.27 17.89 4.40
C GLU A 160 9.75 16.57 4.99
N PRO A 161 10.52 15.47 4.90
CA PRO A 161 10.12 14.18 5.47
C PRO A 161 9.68 14.26 6.94
N SER A 162 10.35 15.03 7.76
CA SER A 162 10.02 15.25 9.17
C SER A 162 8.71 16.01 9.43
N GLU A 163 8.09 16.55 8.39
CA GLU A 163 6.77 17.19 8.44
C GLU A 163 5.65 16.23 8.04
N CYS A 164 6.00 14.95 7.75
CA CYS A 164 5.09 13.95 7.22
C CYS A 164 4.92 12.77 8.17
N VAL A 165 3.70 12.22 8.19
CA VAL A 165 3.36 10.97 8.85
C VAL A 165 2.92 9.95 7.80
N VAL A 166 3.47 8.74 7.87
CA VAL A 166 3.12 7.62 6.99
C VAL A 166 2.16 6.67 7.71
N PHE A 167 1.11 6.25 7.02
CA PHE A 167 0.15 5.25 7.47
C PHE A 167 0.38 3.95 6.70
N GLU A 168 0.61 2.85 7.43
CA GLU A 168 1.07 1.58 6.86
C GLU A 168 0.56 0.36 7.62
N ASP A 169 0.31 -0.74 6.88
CA ASP A 169 -0.06 -2.04 7.44
C ASP A 169 1.05 -3.09 7.34
N SER A 170 2.19 -2.75 6.72
CA SER A 170 3.27 -3.69 6.43
C SER A 170 4.59 -3.33 7.13
N ILE A 171 5.36 -4.35 7.50
CA ILE A 171 6.72 -4.18 8.06
C ILE A 171 7.61 -3.42 7.06
N ALA A 172 7.55 -3.80 5.78
CA ALA A 172 8.36 -3.17 4.74
C ALA A 172 8.03 -1.68 4.57
N GLY A 173 6.76 -1.30 4.69
CA GLY A 173 6.35 0.09 4.58
C GLY A 173 6.71 0.92 5.79
N VAL A 174 6.57 0.40 7.02
CA VAL A 174 7.05 1.07 8.23
C VAL A 174 8.58 1.26 8.19
N GLN A 175 9.32 0.27 7.71
CA GLN A 175 10.77 0.41 7.51
C GLN A 175 11.09 1.49 6.45
N ALA A 176 10.31 1.57 5.37
CA ALA A 176 10.48 2.61 4.35
C ALA A 176 10.21 4.01 4.92
N ALA A 177 9.17 4.19 5.72
CA ALA A 177 8.89 5.45 6.40
C ALA A 177 10.05 5.90 7.30
N LYS A 178 10.54 5.00 8.16
CA LYS A 178 11.68 5.26 9.04
C LYS A 178 12.97 5.56 8.28
N ALA A 179 13.27 4.78 7.23
CA ALA A 179 14.43 5.01 6.37
C ALA A 179 14.34 6.38 5.65
N GLY A 180 13.13 6.86 5.37
CA GLY A 180 12.86 8.17 4.80
C GLY A 180 12.87 9.33 5.80
N GLY A 181 13.04 9.06 7.11
CA GLY A 181 13.02 10.09 8.16
C GLY A 181 11.62 10.62 8.49
N MET A 182 10.59 9.81 8.27
CA MET A 182 9.19 10.13 8.54
C MET A 182 8.68 9.40 9.77
N SER A 183 7.75 10.00 10.50
CA SER A 183 6.98 9.32 11.53
C SER A 183 6.01 8.31 10.91
N SER A 184 5.64 7.27 11.66
CA SER A 184 4.84 6.16 11.17
C SER A 184 3.66 5.82 12.10
N VAL A 185 2.51 5.60 11.50
CA VAL A 185 1.30 5.05 12.12
C VAL A 185 1.06 3.66 11.55
N GLY A 186 1.11 2.65 12.40
CA GLY A 186 0.75 1.28 12.03
C GLY A 186 -0.77 1.09 12.06
N ILE A 187 -1.32 0.51 11.00
CA ILE A 187 -2.73 0.12 10.93
C ILE A 187 -2.81 -1.41 10.95
N GLY A 188 -3.60 -1.96 11.86
CA GLY A 188 -3.77 -3.41 12.03
C GLY A 188 -2.99 -3.97 13.22
N ASP A 189 -2.21 -5.05 13.01
CA ASP A 189 -1.50 -5.74 14.10
C ASP A 189 -0.29 -4.94 14.62
N ALA A 190 -0.45 -4.40 15.82
CA ALA A 190 0.57 -3.56 16.47
C ALA A 190 1.87 -4.31 16.81
N GLU A 191 1.80 -5.61 17.14
CA GLU A 191 2.96 -6.34 17.65
C GLU A 191 4.04 -6.55 16.59
N THR A 192 3.64 -6.64 15.32
CA THR A 192 4.55 -6.96 14.21
C THR A 192 5.12 -5.72 13.51
N LEU A 193 4.40 -4.60 13.46
CA LEU A 193 4.73 -3.46 12.59
C LEU A 193 5.86 -2.57 13.09
N GLN A 194 6.05 -2.45 14.40
CA GLN A 194 7.07 -1.57 15.03
C GLN A 194 6.96 -0.09 14.58
N ALA A 195 5.76 0.40 14.24
CA ALA A 195 5.51 1.81 13.97
C ALA A 195 5.61 2.66 15.25
N ASP A 196 5.64 3.99 15.11
CA ASP A 196 5.76 4.89 16.28
C ASP A 196 4.48 4.86 17.13
N ILE A 197 3.31 4.77 16.50
CA ILE A 197 2.02 4.50 17.12
C ILE A 197 1.19 3.54 16.28
N HIS A 198 0.15 2.93 16.89
CA HIS A 198 -0.68 1.91 16.25
C HIS A 198 -2.16 2.14 16.51
N PHE A 199 -2.98 1.79 15.49
CA PHE A 199 -4.43 1.71 15.58
C PHE A 199 -4.92 0.48 14.82
N THR A 200 -6.06 -0.07 15.20
CA THR A 200 -6.67 -1.18 14.44
C THR A 200 -7.19 -0.70 13.09
N ALA A 201 -7.74 0.51 13.05
CA ALA A 201 -8.22 1.15 11.82
C ALA A 201 -8.06 2.67 11.90
N LEU A 202 -8.13 3.35 10.75
CA LEU A 202 -8.11 4.82 10.69
C LEU A 202 -9.27 5.46 11.47
N GLY A 203 -10.39 4.74 11.64
CA GLY A 203 -11.54 5.20 12.44
C GLY A 203 -11.28 5.29 13.94
N ASP A 204 -10.19 4.73 14.46
CA ASP A 204 -9.85 4.74 15.89
C ASP A 204 -9.10 6.00 16.32
N THR A 205 -8.80 6.90 15.39
CA THR A 205 -8.08 8.16 15.63
C THR A 205 -8.62 9.29 14.78
N THR A 206 -8.11 10.51 14.99
CA THR A 206 -8.46 11.69 14.18
C THR A 206 -7.21 12.39 13.66
N PRO A 207 -7.31 13.15 12.55
CA PRO A 207 -6.19 13.94 12.05
C PRO A 207 -5.60 14.90 13.08
N GLU A 208 -6.44 15.56 13.87
CA GLU A 208 -6.01 16.50 14.92
C GLU A 208 -5.19 15.81 16.01
N ALA A 209 -5.65 14.62 16.45
CA ALA A 209 -4.94 13.85 17.48
C ALA A 209 -3.54 13.48 17.02
N LEU A 210 -3.37 13.12 15.74
CA LEU A 210 -2.07 12.77 15.17
C LEU A 210 -1.15 13.98 14.98
N VAL A 211 -1.68 15.10 14.49
CA VAL A 211 -0.91 16.36 14.39
C VAL A 211 -0.44 16.85 15.78
N ALA A 212 -1.22 16.61 16.82
CA ALA A 212 -0.87 16.97 18.18
C ALA A 212 0.13 15.99 18.83
N HIS A 213 0.17 14.72 18.36
CA HIS A 213 1.05 13.69 18.90
C HIS A 213 2.48 13.83 18.38
N PHE A 214 2.67 14.14 17.10
CA PHE A 214 3.96 14.28 16.43
C PHE A 214 4.38 15.76 16.28
#